data_d9f66ef324225b39ba3e3bf3622f76c0
#
_entry.id   d9f66ef324225b39ba3e3bf3622f76c0
#
_cell.length_a   1.000
_cell.length_b   1.000
_cell.length_c   1.000
_cell.angle_alpha   90.00
_cell.angle_beta   90.00
_cell.angle_gamma   90.00
#
_symmetry.space_group_name_H-M   'P 1'
#
loop_
_entity.id
_entity.type
_entity.pdbx_description
1 polymer ?
#
loop_
_entity_poly.entity_id
_entity_poly.type
_entity_poly.pdbx_seq_one_letter_code
_entity_poly.pdbx_strand_id
1 'polypeptide(L)'
;INGVAAVLPSMLQRKAGHIAIMGSLFGYAGWPETGSYGASKAAVINLAESLKLELEGEGIAVTIINPGFVDTPLNASYDAKKKLYVMSKERCARKILEKLGSKPYEIAFPPQVAGFLKSVRSMPRALSFPLIRWFTSRGGQG
;
A
#
# COMPACT_ATOMS: atom_id res chain seq x y z
N ILE A 1 -13.12 -5.05 -4.59
CA ILE A 1 -14.35 -5.30 -3.83
C ILE A 1 -14.99 -6.62 -4.27
N ASN A 2 -15.28 -6.81 -5.56
CA ASN A 2 -15.97 -8.01 -6.07
C ASN A 2 -15.26 -9.33 -5.70
N GLY A 3 -13.93 -9.37 -5.74
CA GLY A 3 -13.16 -10.56 -5.35
C GLY A 3 -13.34 -10.93 -3.86
N VAL A 4 -13.39 -9.92 -2.98
CA VAL A 4 -13.66 -10.15 -1.54
C VAL A 4 -15.07 -10.67 -1.35
N ALA A 5 -16.07 -10.02 -1.98
CA ALA A 5 -17.47 -10.45 -1.90
C ALA A 5 -17.68 -11.90 -2.37
N ALA A 6 -16.95 -12.34 -3.40
CA ALA A 6 -17.06 -13.70 -3.93
C ALA A 6 -16.50 -14.78 -2.99
N VAL A 7 -15.44 -14.50 -2.22
CA VAL A 7 -14.79 -15.50 -1.38
C VAL A 7 -15.19 -15.46 0.10
N LEU A 8 -15.65 -14.31 0.57
CA LEU A 8 -15.95 -14.08 1.99
C LEU A 8 -17.02 -15.02 2.57
N PRO A 9 -18.14 -15.29 1.91
CA PRO A 9 -19.18 -16.18 2.46
C PRO A 9 -18.64 -17.58 2.81
N SER A 10 -17.84 -18.17 1.92
CA SER A 10 -17.24 -19.48 2.17
C SER A 10 -16.18 -19.47 3.25
N MET A 11 -15.44 -18.36 3.41
CA MET A 11 -14.45 -18.19 4.47
C MET A 11 -15.13 -18.06 5.83
N LEU A 12 -16.23 -17.31 5.93
CA LEU A 12 -17.04 -17.17 7.13
C LEU A 12 -17.65 -18.52 7.57
N GLN A 13 -18.21 -19.27 6.62
CA GLN A 13 -18.80 -20.58 6.90
C GLN A 13 -17.80 -21.56 7.52
N ARG A 14 -16.56 -21.61 7.00
CA ARG A 14 -15.51 -22.52 7.51
C ARG A 14 -14.66 -21.92 8.62
N LYS A 15 -14.92 -20.66 9.00
CA LYS A 15 -14.14 -19.89 10.00
C LYS A 15 -12.63 -19.92 9.75
N ALA A 16 -12.25 -19.89 8.49
CA ALA A 16 -10.86 -19.95 8.07
C ALA A 16 -10.65 -19.28 6.71
N GLY A 17 -9.66 -18.40 6.62
CA GLY A 17 -9.32 -17.72 5.39
C GLY A 17 -8.16 -16.75 5.53
N HIS A 18 -7.67 -16.29 4.39
CA HIS A 18 -6.70 -15.20 4.32
C HIS A 18 -6.99 -14.34 3.09
N ILE A 19 -7.30 -13.07 3.31
CA ILE A 19 -7.58 -12.07 2.28
C ILE A 19 -6.33 -11.18 2.18
N ALA A 20 -5.59 -11.29 1.08
CA ALA A 20 -4.45 -10.43 0.79
C ALA A 20 -4.82 -9.43 -0.31
N ILE A 21 -4.70 -8.12 -0.03
CA ILE A 21 -5.15 -7.05 -0.91
C ILE A 21 -3.93 -6.21 -1.35
N MET A 22 -3.82 -5.95 -2.66
CA MET A 22 -2.71 -5.17 -3.21
C MET A 22 -3.03 -3.67 -3.17
N GLY A 23 -2.44 -2.98 -2.21
CA GLY A 23 -2.45 -1.53 -2.07
C GLY A 23 -1.28 -0.85 -2.78
N SER A 24 -0.75 0.20 -2.18
CA SER A 24 0.47 0.93 -2.56
C SER A 24 0.87 1.88 -1.43
N LEU A 25 2.15 2.22 -1.31
CA LEU A 25 2.62 3.29 -0.42
C LEU A 25 1.99 4.65 -0.75
N PHE A 26 1.64 4.90 -2.02
CA PHE A 26 0.93 6.11 -2.44
C PHE A 26 -0.53 6.21 -1.96
N GLY A 27 -1.06 5.18 -1.34
CA GLY A 27 -2.35 5.23 -0.65
C GLY A 27 -2.28 5.86 0.74
N TYR A 28 -1.09 6.06 1.33
CA TYR A 28 -0.98 6.65 2.68
C TYR A 28 -1.18 8.16 2.70
N ALA A 29 -0.67 8.88 1.70
CA ALA A 29 -0.76 10.33 1.64
C ALA A 29 -0.89 10.82 0.20
N GLY A 30 -1.56 11.97 0.02
CA GLY A 30 -1.62 12.63 -1.29
C GLY A 30 -0.21 13.01 -1.75
N TRP A 31 0.13 12.61 -2.98
CA TRP A 31 1.41 12.89 -3.61
C TRP A 31 1.19 13.56 -4.97
N PRO A 32 1.98 14.57 -5.35
CA PRO A 32 1.86 15.17 -6.68
C PRO A 32 1.92 14.13 -7.79
N GLU A 33 1.17 14.35 -8.85
CA GLU A 33 1.08 13.49 -10.04
C GLU A 33 0.44 12.10 -9.82
N THR A 34 0.02 11.75 -8.59
CA THR A 34 -0.58 10.45 -8.28
C THR A 34 -2.05 10.54 -7.89
N GLY A 35 -2.74 11.66 -8.13
CA GLY A 35 -4.07 11.97 -7.58
C GLY A 35 -5.08 10.83 -7.66
N SER A 36 -5.50 10.42 -8.86
CA SER A 36 -6.49 9.34 -9.04
C SER A 36 -5.97 7.97 -8.57
N TYR A 37 -4.70 7.67 -8.87
CA TYR A 37 -4.07 6.42 -8.42
C TYR A 37 -3.97 6.38 -6.89
N GLY A 38 -3.43 7.43 -6.26
CA GLY A 38 -3.31 7.55 -4.81
C GLY A 38 -4.66 7.44 -4.11
N ALA A 39 -5.70 8.12 -4.63
CA ALA A 39 -7.06 8.04 -4.11
C ALA A 39 -7.61 6.61 -4.18
N SER A 40 -7.43 5.91 -5.31
CA SER A 40 -7.86 4.51 -5.44
C SER A 40 -7.15 3.59 -4.44
N LYS A 41 -5.86 3.79 -4.19
CA LYS A 41 -5.08 3.00 -3.24
C LYS A 41 -5.36 3.37 -1.78
N ALA A 42 -5.72 4.61 -1.48
CA ALA A 42 -6.23 5.02 -0.16
C ALA A 42 -7.55 4.32 0.16
N ALA A 43 -8.47 4.22 -0.81
CA ALA A 43 -9.71 3.48 -0.66
C ALA A 43 -9.47 1.99 -0.38
N VAL A 44 -8.49 1.38 -1.05
CA VAL A 44 -8.11 -0.02 -0.83
C VAL A 44 -7.51 -0.24 0.56
N ILE A 45 -6.69 0.69 1.07
CA ILE A 45 -6.14 0.62 2.43
C ILE A 45 -7.29 0.74 3.45
N ASN A 46 -8.20 1.69 3.27
CA ASN A 46 -9.36 1.86 4.17
C ASN A 46 -10.26 0.61 4.18
N LEU A 47 -10.51 0.02 3.01
CA LEU A 47 -11.24 -1.24 2.92
C LEU A 47 -10.56 -2.37 3.69
N ALA A 48 -9.23 -2.48 3.59
CA ALA A 48 -8.48 -3.51 4.32
C ALA A 48 -8.52 -3.27 5.84
N GLU A 49 -8.49 -2.01 6.29
CA GLU A 49 -8.65 -1.63 7.70
C GLU A 49 -10.03 -2.07 8.21
N SER A 50 -11.11 -1.76 7.49
CA SER A 50 -12.49 -2.16 7.85
C SER A 50 -12.63 -3.69 7.91
N LEU A 51 -12.19 -4.39 6.86
CA LEU A 51 -12.25 -5.85 6.82
C LEU A 51 -11.46 -6.50 7.96
N LYS A 52 -10.29 -5.94 8.33
CA LYS A 52 -9.51 -6.46 9.46
C LYS A 52 -10.30 -6.38 10.77
N LEU A 53 -11.00 -5.27 11.01
CA LEU A 53 -11.80 -5.06 12.22
C LEU A 53 -13.07 -5.93 12.21
N GLU A 54 -13.75 -6.04 11.08
CA GLU A 54 -14.98 -6.82 10.94
C GLU A 54 -14.74 -8.33 11.04
N LEU A 55 -13.58 -8.81 10.56
CA LEU A 55 -13.26 -10.24 10.50
C LEU A 55 -12.39 -10.71 11.66
N GLU A 56 -12.08 -9.80 12.59
CA GLU A 56 -11.36 -10.15 13.82
C GLU A 56 -12.22 -11.11 14.67
N GLY A 57 -11.68 -12.29 14.95
CA GLY A 57 -12.43 -13.35 15.66
C GLY A 57 -13.12 -14.38 14.77
N GLU A 58 -13.30 -14.10 13.46
CA GLU A 58 -13.91 -15.03 12.51
C GLU A 58 -12.94 -16.07 11.91
N GLY A 59 -11.69 -16.10 12.39
CA GLY A 59 -10.67 -17.00 11.86
C GLY A 59 -10.14 -16.59 10.46
N ILE A 60 -10.45 -15.39 10.00
CA ILE A 60 -10.06 -14.87 8.69
C ILE A 60 -9.00 -13.79 8.86
N ALA A 61 -7.81 -14.02 8.32
CA ALA A 61 -6.75 -13.02 8.31
C ALA A 61 -6.93 -12.03 7.16
N VAL A 62 -6.55 -10.77 7.39
CA VAL A 62 -6.51 -9.74 6.34
C VAL A 62 -5.10 -9.15 6.29
N THR A 63 -4.52 -9.11 5.09
CA THR A 63 -3.21 -8.51 4.83
C THR A 63 -3.34 -7.44 3.74
N ILE A 64 -2.92 -6.22 4.03
CA ILE A 64 -2.70 -5.19 3.01
C ILE A 64 -1.23 -5.21 2.57
N ILE A 65 -0.98 -5.22 1.27
CA ILE A 65 0.36 -5.23 0.69
C ILE A 65 0.58 -3.88 0.02
N ASN A 66 1.50 -3.09 0.55
CA ASN A 66 1.79 -1.73 0.10
C ASN A 66 3.21 -1.63 -0.45
N PRO A 67 3.46 -2.01 -1.72
CA PRO A 67 4.75 -1.80 -2.34
C PRO A 67 4.97 -0.32 -2.69
N GLY A 68 6.24 0.08 -2.74
CA GLY A 68 6.69 1.29 -3.41
C GLY A 68 6.79 1.08 -4.93
N PHE A 69 7.78 1.74 -5.56
CA PHE A 69 8.01 1.56 -6.99
C PHE A 69 8.52 0.16 -7.31
N VAL A 70 7.79 -0.52 -8.18
CA VAL A 70 8.18 -1.83 -8.74
C VAL A 70 8.34 -1.66 -10.24
N ASP A 71 9.39 -2.25 -10.80
CA ASP A 71 9.66 -2.20 -12.24
C ASP A 71 8.62 -3.01 -13.02
N THR A 72 7.58 -2.29 -13.47
CA THR A 72 6.43 -2.82 -14.20
C THR A 72 6.03 -1.85 -15.31
N PRO A 73 5.34 -2.31 -16.36
CA PRO A 73 4.83 -1.43 -17.42
C PRO A 73 3.96 -0.27 -16.88
N LEU A 74 3.24 -0.48 -15.79
CA LEU A 74 2.44 0.57 -15.14
C LEU A 74 3.28 1.78 -14.72
N ASN A 75 4.54 1.55 -14.35
CA ASN A 75 5.47 2.59 -13.90
C ASN A 75 6.39 3.10 -15.02
N ALA A 76 6.27 2.60 -16.26
CA ALA A 76 7.16 2.97 -17.36
C ALA A 76 7.07 4.46 -17.73
N SER A 77 5.88 5.05 -17.65
CA SER A 77 5.62 6.46 -17.94
C SER A 77 6.02 7.43 -16.82
N TYR A 78 6.33 6.91 -15.63
CA TYR A 78 6.74 7.77 -14.52
C TYR A 78 8.21 8.13 -14.63
N ASP A 79 8.55 9.41 -14.44
CA ASP A 79 9.93 9.90 -14.56
C ASP A 79 10.90 9.09 -13.68
N ALA A 80 11.92 8.51 -14.31
CA ALA A 80 12.92 7.67 -13.62
C ALA A 80 13.64 8.43 -12.50
N LYS A 81 13.86 9.75 -12.65
CA LYS A 81 14.51 10.62 -11.66
C LYS A 81 13.67 10.81 -10.39
N LYS A 82 12.35 10.64 -10.50
CA LYS A 82 11.40 10.74 -9.39
C LYS A 82 11.15 9.41 -8.67
N LYS A 83 11.65 8.31 -9.21
CA LYS A 83 11.48 6.97 -8.62
C LYS A 83 12.49 6.72 -7.51
N LEU A 84 12.03 6.73 -6.28
CA LEU A 84 12.85 6.33 -5.13
C LEU A 84 12.77 4.81 -4.93
N TYR A 85 13.93 4.16 -4.86
CA TYR A 85 14.04 2.74 -4.49
C TYR A 85 13.23 1.79 -5.38
N VAL A 86 13.42 1.88 -6.71
CA VAL A 86 12.79 0.94 -7.66
C VAL A 86 13.22 -0.50 -7.36
N MET A 87 12.27 -1.39 -7.25
CA MET A 87 12.48 -2.82 -6.98
C MET A 87 12.08 -3.66 -8.19
N SER A 88 12.84 -4.70 -8.52
CA SER A 88 12.39 -5.65 -9.55
C SER A 88 11.14 -6.41 -9.11
N LYS A 89 10.34 -6.83 -10.08
CA LYS A 89 9.10 -7.60 -9.84
C LYS A 89 9.36 -8.92 -9.12
N GLU A 90 10.48 -9.58 -9.41
CA GLU A 90 10.89 -10.83 -8.77
C GLU A 90 11.22 -10.62 -7.29
N ARG A 91 11.96 -9.56 -6.98
CA ARG A 91 12.29 -9.19 -5.60
C ARG A 91 11.04 -8.77 -4.82
N CYS A 92 10.13 -8.05 -5.47
CA CYS A 92 8.83 -7.68 -4.91
C CYS A 92 8.03 -8.93 -4.53
N ALA A 93 7.85 -9.86 -5.47
CA ALA A 93 7.12 -11.11 -5.25
C ALA A 93 7.75 -11.94 -4.12
N ARG A 94 9.06 -12.07 -4.09
CA ARG A 94 9.78 -12.80 -3.03
C ARG A 94 9.50 -12.21 -1.67
N LYS A 95 9.62 -10.88 -1.51
CA LYS A 95 9.33 -10.20 -0.23
C LYS A 95 7.89 -10.37 0.25
N ILE A 96 6.94 -10.43 -0.69
CA ILE A 96 5.54 -10.72 -0.35
C ILE A 96 5.42 -12.14 0.16
N LEU A 97 5.92 -13.13 -0.59
CA LEU A 97 5.82 -14.54 -0.25
C LEU A 97 6.49 -14.89 1.09
N GLU A 98 7.68 -14.33 1.35
CA GLU A 98 8.41 -14.53 2.62
C GLU A 98 7.58 -14.11 3.86
N LYS A 99 6.73 -13.10 3.70
CA LYS A 99 5.94 -12.55 4.82
C LYS A 99 4.51 -13.03 4.86
N LEU A 100 3.94 -13.39 3.71
CA LEU A 100 2.51 -13.70 3.59
C LEU A 100 2.09 -14.88 4.45
N GLY A 101 2.98 -15.87 4.64
CA GLY A 101 2.72 -17.06 5.45
C GLY A 101 2.45 -16.76 6.92
N SER A 102 3.05 -15.71 7.49
CA SER A 102 2.80 -15.27 8.87
C SER A 102 1.52 -14.45 9.03
N LYS A 103 0.80 -14.16 7.93
CA LYS A 103 -0.47 -13.41 7.90
C LYS A 103 -0.42 -12.07 8.63
N PRO A 104 0.61 -11.23 8.45
CA PRO A 104 0.64 -9.93 9.11
C PRO A 104 -0.48 -9.05 8.54
N TYR A 105 -0.95 -8.07 9.33
CA TYR A 105 -1.91 -7.11 8.80
C TYR A 105 -1.32 -6.32 7.61
N GLU A 106 -0.05 -5.98 7.66
CA GLU A 106 0.58 -5.16 6.62
C GLU A 106 1.94 -5.69 6.16
N ILE A 107 2.14 -5.66 4.84
CA ILE A 107 3.43 -5.87 4.19
C ILE A 107 3.76 -4.61 3.39
N ALA A 108 4.60 -3.72 3.94
CA ALA A 108 5.00 -2.47 3.29
C ALA A 108 6.52 -2.44 3.04
N PHE A 109 6.90 -2.00 1.85
CA PHE A 109 8.33 -1.87 1.50
C PHE A 109 8.55 -0.85 0.37
N PRO A 110 9.71 -0.16 0.33
CA PRO A 110 10.79 -0.22 1.32
C PRO A 110 10.39 0.44 2.64
N PRO A 111 10.90 -0.05 3.79
CA PRO A 111 10.44 0.40 5.11
C PRO A 111 10.70 1.88 5.39
N GLN A 112 11.75 2.45 4.81
CA GLN A 112 12.09 3.87 4.98
C GLN A 112 11.00 4.77 4.36
N VAL A 113 10.57 4.44 3.12
CA VAL A 113 9.52 5.18 2.42
C VAL A 113 8.17 4.97 3.09
N ALA A 114 7.87 3.74 3.51
CA ALA A 114 6.64 3.41 4.24
C ALA A 114 6.55 4.21 5.56
N GLY A 115 7.61 4.21 6.35
CA GLY A 115 7.69 4.97 7.61
C GLY A 115 7.50 6.48 7.38
N PHE A 116 8.18 7.04 6.38
CA PHE A 116 8.02 8.46 6.02
C PHE A 116 6.57 8.81 5.65
N LEU A 117 5.97 8.05 4.73
CA LEU A 117 4.61 8.35 4.27
C LEU A 117 3.55 8.14 5.36
N LYS A 118 3.74 7.16 6.26
CA LYS A 118 2.90 6.99 7.44
C LYS A 118 3.02 8.18 8.40
N SER A 119 4.23 8.66 8.64
CA SER A 119 4.44 9.86 9.46
C SER A 119 3.76 11.09 8.86
N VAL A 120 3.89 11.27 7.54
CA VAL A 120 3.19 12.36 6.81
C VAL A 120 1.67 12.23 6.92
N ARG A 121 1.12 11.02 6.84
CA ARG A 121 -0.32 10.76 7.03
C ARG A 121 -0.82 11.23 8.39
N SER A 122 -0.01 11.01 9.44
CA SER A 122 -0.35 11.34 10.83
C SER A 122 -0.16 12.82 11.19
N MET A 123 0.52 13.60 10.33
CA MET A 123 0.77 15.02 10.59
C MET A 123 -0.46 15.90 10.28
N PRO A 124 -0.66 17.00 11.02
CA PRO A 124 -1.57 18.07 10.61
C PRO A 124 -1.25 18.57 9.19
N ARG A 125 -2.27 18.89 8.40
CA ARG A 125 -2.10 19.32 6.99
C ARG A 125 -1.22 20.55 6.84
N ALA A 126 -1.25 21.47 7.84
CA ALA A 126 -0.38 22.65 7.89
C ALA A 126 1.12 22.28 7.88
N LEU A 127 1.51 21.12 8.39
CA LEU A 127 2.89 20.63 8.41
C LEU A 127 3.18 19.69 7.22
N SER A 128 2.26 18.77 6.92
CA SER A 128 2.50 17.76 5.88
C SER A 128 2.57 18.35 4.48
N PHE A 129 1.75 19.35 4.12
CA PHE A 129 1.77 19.94 2.79
C PHE A 129 3.06 20.68 2.45
N PRO A 130 3.61 21.57 3.31
CA PRO A 130 4.92 22.16 3.08
C PRO A 130 6.03 21.13 2.98
N LEU A 131 6.01 20.10 3.81
CA LEU A 131 7.01 19.03 3.80
C LEU A 131 6.98 18.24 2.48
N ILE A 132 5.81 17.83 2.00
CA ILE A 132 5.67 17.14 0.72
C ILE A 132 6.15 18.03 -0.42
N ARG A 133 5.74 19.31 -0.44
CA ARG A 133 6.16 20.28 -1.45
C ARG A 133 7.69 20.44 -1.49
N TRP A 134 8.31 20.61 -0.33
CA TRP A 134 9.76 20.73 -0.21
C TRP A 134 10.48 19.47 -0.73
N PHE A 135 9.98 18.29 -0.38
CA PHE A 135 10.56 17.01 -0.80
C PHE A 135 10.44 16.81 -2.32
N THR A 136 9.30 17.14 -2.90
CA THR A 136 9.04 16.97 -4.33
C THR A 136 9.71 18.03 -5.21
N SER A 137 9.92 19.27 -4.71
CA SER A 137 10.63 20.31 -5.44
C SER A 137 12.12 20.04 -5.56
N ARG A 138 12.75 19.40 -4.59
CA ARG A 138 14.19 19.03 -4.64
C ARG A 138 14.47 17.80 -5.49
N GLY A 139 13.53 16.89 -5.65
CA GLY A 139 13.67 15.72 -6.53
C GLY A 139 13.62 16.04 -8.02
N GLY A 140 13.27 17.27 -8.41
CA GLY A 140 13.21 17.73 -9.80
C GLY A 140 14.41 18.57 -10.28
N GLN A 141 15.40 18.82 -9.45
CA GLN A 141 16.58 19.65 -9.75
C GLN A 141 17.90 18.84 -9.72
N GLY A 142 17.90 17.71 -10.39
CA GLY A 142 19.12 16.91 -10.56
C GLY A 142 19.17 16.23 -11.90
#